data_2bea50393ba41502192ab6d0e0f906bf
#
_entry.id   2bea50393ba41502192ab6d0e0f906bf
#
_cell.length_a   1.000
_cell.length_b   1.000
_cell.length_c   1.000
_cell.angle_alpha   90.00
_cell.angle_beta   90.00
_cell.angle_gamma   90.00
#
_symmetry.space_group_name_H-M   'P 1'
#
loop_
_entity.id
_entity.type
_entity.pdbx_description
1 polymer ?
#
loop_
_entity_poly.entity_id
_entity_poly.type
_entity_poly.pdbx_seq_one_letter_code
_entity_poly.pdbx_strand_id
1 'polypeptide(L)'
;MSRRRRNRTNKSFVMIGRRMLLKTNEWKSLTPSAKLLYIYLKAKYNGSNNGEIQLHYSELKGVKGLSSDSTASKAFRELEKKEWIKRTQFGGVYRYFNKFELTGKHDDLLI
;
A
#
# COMPACT_ATOMS: atom_id res chain seq x y z
N MET A 1 9.87 -35.31 1.72
CA MET A 1 9.51 -34.63 1.92
C MET A 1 9.00 -33.89 2.05
N SER A 2 8.83 -33.96 1.89
CA SER A 2 8.32 -33.12 1.98
C SER A 2 7.81 -32.36 2.54
N ARG A 3 7.97 -32.34 2.82
CA ARG A 3 7.45 -31.55 3.38
C ARG A 3 7.61 -30.50 3.67
N ARG A 4 8.24 -30.25 3.58
CA ARG A 4 8.42 -29.12 3.71
C ARG A 4 8.28 -28.38 3.02
N ARG A 5 8.38 -28.68 2.23
CA ARG A 5 8.20 -27.93 1.44
C ARG A 5 7.33 -27.39 1.17
N ARG A 6 6.71 -27.59 1.10
CA ARG A 6 5.79 -26.85 0.87
C ARG A 6 5.67 -25.73 1.54
N ASN A 7 6.19 -25.48 2.13
CA ASN A 7 6.23 -24.37 2.74
C ASN A 7 6.64 -23.25 2.13
N ARG A 8 7.43 -23.28 1.25
CA ARG A 8 7.83 -22.16 0.51
C ARG A 8 6.68 -21.56 -0.24
N THR A 9 5.72 -22.32 -0.56
CA THR A 9 4.54 -21.79 -1.21
C THR A 9 3.73 -20.95 -0.27
N ASN A 10 4.00 -21.02 1.01
CA ASN A 10 3.31 -20.21 1.97
C ASN A 10 3.98 -18.89 2.22
N LYS A 11 5.13 -18.68 1.63
CA LYS A 11 5.79 -17.40 1.75
C LYS A 11 5.14 -16.41 0.83
N SER A 12 4.90 -15.24 1.36
CA SER A 12 4.35 -14.17 0.56
C SER A 12 5.32 -13.01 0.56
N PHE A 13 5.19 -12.17 -0.42
CA PHE A 13 6.09 -11.04 -0.58
C PHE A 13 5.36 -9.92 -1.31
N VAL A 14 5.93 -8.72 -1.21
CA VAL A 14 5.42 -7.56 -1.92
C VAL A 14 6.31 -7.36 -3.14
N MET A 15 5.69 -7.26 -4.32
CA MET A 15 6.44 -7.07 -5.56
C MET A 15 6.61 -5.59 -5.84
N ILE A 16 7.85 -5.15 -5.87
CA ILE A 16 8.19 -3.76 -6.18
C ILE A 16 9.08 -3.76 -7.42
N GLY A 17 8.66 -3.07 -8.46
CA GLY A 17 9.41 -3.07 -9.70
C GLY A 17 10.70 -2.28 -9.61
N ARG A 18 11.77 -2.86 -10.10
CA ARG A 18 13.05 -2.16 -10.13
C ARG A 18 12.98 -0.89 -10.96
N ARG A 19 12.33 -0.98 -12.12
CA ARG A 19 12.22 0.17 -13.00
C ARG A 19 11.44 1.30 -12.33
N MET A 20 10.37 0.96 -11.63
CA MET A 20 9.60 1.96 -10.91
C MET A 20 10.46 2.69 -9.90
N LEU A 21 11.22 1.95 -9.09
CA LEU A 21 12.05 2.53 -8.05
C LEU A 21 13.19 3.38 -8.62
N LEU A 22 13.83 2.88 -9.65
CA LEU A 22 15.10 3.44 -10.07
C LEU A 22 14.97 4.42 -11.22
N LYS A 23 13.90 4.31 -12.02
CA LYS A 23 13.82 5.04 -13.29
C LYS A 23 12.66 6.02 -13.38
N THR A 24 11.65 5.94 -12.50
CA THR A 24 10.50 6.82 -12.68
C THR A 24 10.54 8.00 -11.73
N ASN A 25 10.21 9.16 -12.26
CA ASN A 25 10.12 10.38 -11.47
C ASN A 25 8.86 10.35 -10.58
N GLU A 26 7.85 9.66 -11.03
CA GLU A 26 6.62 9.52 -10.25
C GLU A 26 6.90 8.92 -8.88
N TRP A 27 7.72 7.88 -8.83
CA TRP A 27 8.08 7.29 -7.55
C TRP A 27 9.05 8.18 -6.78
N LYS A 28 10.06 8.68 -7.48
CA LYS A 28 11.11 9.47 -6.83
C LYS A 28 10.57 10.73 -6.19
N SER A 29 9.48 11.27 -6.72
CA SER A 29 8.90 12.51 -6.21
C SER A 29 8.02 12.32 -4.99
N LEU A 30 7.72 11.08 -4.62
CA LEU A 30 6.95 10.83 -3.42
C LEU A 30 7.78 11.12 -2.17
N THR A 31 7.13 11.61 -1.12
CA THR A 31 7.80 11.75 0.16
C THR A 31 8.13 10.36 0.71
N PRO A 32 9.12 10.28 1.61
CA PRO A 32 9.43 8.98 2.22
C PRO A 32 8.23 8.32 2.89
N SER A 33 7.39 9.09 3.55
CA SER A 33 6.20 8.54 4.21
C SER A 33 5.23 7.97 3.19
N ALA A 34 5.03 8.66 2.06
CA ALA A 34 4.14 8.15 1.02
C ALA A 34 4.69 6.88 0.38
N LYS A 35 6.00 6.83 0.13
CA LYS A 35 6.63 5.62 -0.38
C LYS A 35 6.42 4.44 0.55
N LEU A 36 6.65 4.67 1.83
CA LEU A 36 6.50 3.63 2.83
C LEU A 36 5.05 3.17 2.92
N LEU A 37 4.13 4.11 2.92
CA LEU A 37 2.70 3.79 2.99
C LEU A 37 2.28 2.96 1.78
N TYR A 38 2.76 3.30 0.61
CA TYR A 38 2.42 2.54 -0.60
C TYR A 38 2.85 1.08 -0.48
N ILE A 39 4.03 0.85 0.08
CA ILE A 39 4.52 -0.52 0.28
C ILE A 39 3.59 -1.27 1.24
N TYR A 40 3.15 -0.62 2.31
CA TYR A 40 2.22 -1.26 3.25
C TYR A 40 0.87 -1.55 2.61
N LEU A 41 0.37 -0.62 1.79
CA LEU A 41 -0.89 -0.86 1.08
C LEU A 41 -0.74 -2.03 0.11
N LYS A 42 0.38 -2.09 -0.57
CA LYS A 42 0.64 -3.19 -1.49
C LYS A 42 0.78 -4.52 -0.75
N ALA A 43 1.25 -4.48 0.48
CA ALA A 43 1.32 -5.67 1.31
C ALA A 43 -0.06 -6.21 1.67
N LYS A 44 -1.08 -5.36 1.66
CA LYS A 44 -2.46 -5.78 1.91
C LYS A 44 -3.14 -6.31 0.65
N TYR A 45 -2.57 -6.08 -0.50
CA TYR A 45 -3.13 -6.53 -1.76
C TYR A 45 -2.77 -8.00 -1.97
N ASN A 46 -3.77 -8.83 -2.26
CA ASN A 46 -3.57 -10.27 -2.41
C ASN A 46 -3.85 -10.79 -3.81
N GLY A 47 -4.03 -9.89 -4.77
CA GLY A 47 -4.30 -10.27 -6.16
C GLY A 47 -5.78 -10.27 -6.52
N SER A 48 -6.67 -10.27 -5.54
CA SER A 48 -8.09 -10.30 -5.83
C SER A 48 -8.91 -9.30 -5.01
N ASN A 49 -8.28 -8.54 -4.12
CA ASN A 49 -9.00 -7.63 -3.25
C ASN A 49 -8.81 -6.16 -3.61
N ASN A 50 -8.44 -5.85 -4.84
CA ASN A 50 -8.27 -4.46 -5.24
C ASN A 50 -9.61 -3.75 -5.17
N GLY A 51 -9.60 -2.56 -4.59
CA GLY A 51 -10.83 -1.84 -4.31
C GLY A 51 -11.39 -2.11 -2.92
N GLU A 52 -10.87 -3.14 -2.24
CA GLU A 52 -11.30 -3.50 -0.90
C GLU A 52 -10.15 -3.47 0.10
N ILE A 53 -9.06 -2.81 -0.26
CA ILE A 53 -7.87 -2.79 0.58
C ILE A 53 -8.10 -1.90 1.78
N GLN A 54 -7.84 -2.42 2.96
CA GLN A 54 -7.95 -1.66 4.20
C GLN A 54 -6.60 -1.65 4.91
N LEU A 55 -6.24 -0.50 5.41
CA LEU A 55 -5.04 -0.35 6.22
C LEU A 55 -5.38 0.65 7.31
N HIS A 56 -5.41 0.16 8.53
CA HIS A 56 -5.82 0.98 9.67
C HIS A 56 -4.62 1.72 10.25
N TYR A 57 -4.87 2.89 10.79
CA TYR A 57 -3.81 3.67 11.43
C TYR A 57 -3.15 2.88 12.55
N SER A 58 -3.92 2.04 13.23
CA SER A 58 -3.35 1.22 14.30
C SER A 58 -2.27 0.27 13.81
N GLU A 59 -2.35 -0.16 12.54
CA GLU A 59 -1.33 -1.03 11.97
C GLU A 59 -0.04 -0.29 11.67
N LEU A 60 -0.09 1.04 11.62
CA LEU A 60 1.06 1.87 11.31
C LEU A 60 1.75 2.39 12.57
N LYS A 61 1.16 2.18 13.73
CA LYS A 61 1.79 2.61 14.98
C LYS A 61 3.10 1.86 15.16
N GLY A 62 4.11 2.57 15.56
CA GLY A 62 5.43 1.96 15.70
C GLY A 62 6.25 1.94 14.42
N VAL A 63 5.65 2.27 13.28
CA VAL A 63 6.39 2.36 12.04
C VAL A 63 6.96 3.76 11.92
N LYS A 64 8.27 3.89 12.02
CA LYS A 64 8.90 5.21 11.91
C LYS A 64 8.57 5.81 10.55
N GLY A 65 8.14 7.05 10.58
CA GLY A 65 7.71 7.75 9.37
C GLY A 65 6.21 7.72 9.15
N LEU A 66 5.48 6.83 9.85
CA LEU A 66 4.03 6.73 9.72
C LEU A 66 3.33 6.60 11.07
N SER A 67 4.07 6.74 12.17
CA SER A 67 3.50 6.42 13.48
C SER A 67 2.50 7.43 13.99
N SER A 68 2.50 8.67 13.48
CA SER A 68 1.49 9.63 13.90
C SER A 68 0.34 9.63 12.89
N ASP A 69 -0.88 9.82 13.40
CA ASP A 69 -2.06 9.86 12.54
C ASP A 69 -1.99 10.99 11.52
N SER A 70 -1.41 12.12 11.89
CA SER A 70 -1.33 13.23 10.95
C SER A 70 -0.35 12.95 9.82
N THR A 71 0.78 12.31 10.11
CA THR A 71 1.72 11.93 9.06
C THR A 71 1.12 10.88 8.14
N ALA A 72 0.47 9.87 8.71
CA ALA A 72 -0.19 8.84 7.92
C ALA A 72 -1.28 9.46 7.04
N SER A 73 -2.08 10.34 7.59
CA SER A 73 -3.15 11.01 6.85
C SER A 73 -2.60 11.79 5.67
N LYS A 74 -1.51 12.52 5.87
CA LYS A 74 -0.88 13.27 4.77
C LYS A 74 -0.35 12.33 3.69
N ALA A 75 0.23 11.19 4.09
CA ALA A 75 0.74 10.23 3.13
C ALA A 75 -0.39 9.62 2.29
N PHE A 76 -1.52 9.29 2.93
CA PHE A 76 -2.69 8.81 2.17
C PHE A 76 -3.14 9.85 1.17
N ARG A 77 -3.25 11.11 1.59
CA ARG A 77 -3.69 12.17 0.68
C ARG A 77 -2.71 12.40 -0.46
N GLU A 78 -1.42 12.29 -0.19
CA GLU A 78 -0.43 12.44 -1.25
C GLU A 78 -0.58 11.35 -2.30
N LEU A 79 -0.74 10.10 -1.87
CA LEU A 79 -0.91 8.98 -2.80
C LEU A 79 -2.20 9.11 -3.60
N GLU A 80 -3.26 9.58 -2.96
CA GLU A 80 -4.53 9.82 -3.68
C GLU A 80 -4.37 10.93 -4.70
N LYS A 81 -3.77 12.05 -4.31
CA LYS A 81 -3.61 13.19 -5.17
C LYS A 81 -2.74 12.88 -6.38
N LYS A 82 -1.72 12.07 -6.18
CA LYS A 82 -0.80 11.69 -7.25
C LYS A 82 -1.24 10.44 -7.99
N GLU A 83 -2.45 9.96 -7.67
CA GLU A 83 -3.11 8.89 -8.40
C GLU A 83 -2.42 7.53 -8.30
N TRP A 84 -1.76 7.28 -7.19
CA TRP A 84 -1.25 5.96 -6.89
C TRP A 84 -2.34 5.06 -6.32
N ILE A 85 -3.24 5.67 -5.57
CA ILE A 85 -4.37 4.96 -4.96
C ILE A 85 -5.65 5.76 -5.18
N LYS A 86 -6.77 5.07 -5.05
CA LYS A 86 -8.09 5.68 -5.11
C LYS A 86 -8.88 5.16 -3.92
N ARG A 87 -9.55 6.07 -3.22
CA ARG A 87 -10.37 5.67 -2.10
C ARG A 87 -11.72 5.21 -2.62
N THR A 88 -12.07 3.96 -2.33
CA THR A 88 -13.31 3.37 -2.82
C THR A 88 -14.41 3.40 -1.79
N GLN A 89 -14.07 3.52 -0.51
CA GLN A 89 -15.02 3.68 0.56
C GLN A 89 -14.47 4.67 1.56
N PHE A 90 -15.28 5.65 1.91
CA PHE A 90 -14.89 6.67 2.89
C PHE A 90 -15.34 6.21 4.27
N GLY A 91 -14.44 6.27 5.22
CA GLY A 91 -14.75 5.96 6.59
C GLY A 91 -15.74 6.98 7.12
N GLY A 92 -16.61 6.53 7.99
CA GLY A 92 -17.62 7.39 8.59
C GLY A 92 -17.60 7.28 10.09
N VAL A 93 -18.67 7.81 10.67
CA VAL A 93 -18.81 7.91 12.11
C VAL A 93 -19.08 6.54 12.73
N TYR A 94 -19.70 5.62 12.00
CA TYR A 94 -20.20 4.38 12.56
C TYR A 94 -19.40 3.18 12.13
N ARG A 95 -18.09 3.18 12.39
CA ARG A 95 -17.25 2.01 12.19
C ARG A 95 -16.97 1.63 10.75
N TYR A 96 -17.24 2.51 9.83
CA TYR A 96 -16.82 2.26 8.47
C TYR A 96 -15.36 2.61 8.34
N PHE A 97 -14.65 1.81 7.60
CA PHE A 97 -13.24 2.03 7.37
C PHE A 97 -13.03 2.45 5.93
N ASN A 98 -11.98 3.21 5.70
CA ASN A 98 -11.59 3.55 4.34
C ASN A 98 -11.16 2.30 3.62
N LYS A 99 -11.57 2.19 2.37
CA LYS A 99 -11.08 1.14 1.48
C LYS A 99 -10.42 1.79 0.29
N PHE A 100 -9.44 1.10 -0.28
CA PHE A 100 -8.63 1.68 -1.32
C PHE A 100 -8.46 0.71 -2.48
N GLU A 101 -8.20 1.31 -3.63
CA GLU A 101 -7.82 0.60 -4.84
C GLU A 101 -6.43 1.09 -5.22
N LEU A 102 -5.53 0.18 -5.57
CA LEU A 102 -4.27 0.53 -6.19
C LEU A 102 -4.55 0.74 -7.67
N THR A 103 -4.23 1.92 -8.19
CA THR A 103 -4.68 2.29 -9.54
C THR A 103 -3.87 1.62 -10.65
N GLY A 104 -2.64 1.27 -10.36
CA GLY A 104 -1.77 0.71 -11.39
C GLY A 104 -1.24 1.72 -12.37
N LYS A 105 -1.56 3.00 -12.20
CA LYS A 105 -1.17 4.01 -13.16
C LYS A 105 0.35 4.14 -13.30
N HIS A 106 1.05 4.01 -12.17
CA HIS A 106 2.50 4.17 -12.13
C HIS A 106 3.22 2.89 -11.72
N ASP A 107 2.49 1.81 -11.54
CA ASP A 107 3.04 0.56 -11.02
C ASP A 107 2.59 -0.57 -11.95
N ASP A 108 3.51 -1.01 -12.80
CA ASP A 108 3.20 -2.01 -13.81
C ASP A 108 3.28 -3.44 -13.27
N LEU A 109 3.61 -3.62 -12.01
CA LEU A 109 3.58 -4.94 -11.37
C LEU A 109 2.31 -5.16 -10.55
N LEU A 110 1.32 -4.33 -10.76
CA LEU A 110 0.06 -4.50 -10.11
C LEU A 110 -0.83 -5.38 -10.97
N ILE A 111 -0.88 -6.63 -10.65
CA ILE A 111 -1.67 -7.57 -11.44
C ILE A 111 -2.65 -8.31 -10.58
#